data_d948508ca22c40ac104138acd498a2de
#
_entry.id   d948508ca22c40ac104138acd498a2de
#
_cell.length_a   1.000
_cell.length_b   1.000
_cell.length_c   1.000
_cell.angle_alpha   90.00
_cell.angle_beta   90.00
_cell.angle_gamma   90.00
#
_symmetry.space_group_name_H-M   'P 1'
#
loop_
_entity.id
_entity.type
_entity.pdbx_description
1 polymer ?
#
loop_
_entity_poly.entity_id
_entity_poly.type
_entity_poly.pdbx_seq_one_letter_code
_entity_poly.pdbx_strand_id
1 'polypeptide(L)'
;MISAWDCLHFATLELVRSTPIKQRLVCAYRRHLAALPPEQVPDDVRGSYIQVTRALCGVQPLRGEDAVAASVRKMSNQDADDCAALIVEIFGMLCRRHAEVARPHTVVQLQAVERTASDYELSALVARN
;
A
#
# COMPACT_ATOMS: atom_id res chain seq x y z
N MET A 1 -16.46 -6.32 -7.92
CA MET A 1 -15.07 -6.82 -7.96
C MET A 1 -14.15 -5.81 -7.30
N ILE A 2 -13.34 -6.24 -6.33
CA ILE A 2 -12.40 -5.35 -5.63
C ILE A 2 -11.17 -5.12 -6.51
N SER A 3 -10.80 -3.87 -6.72
CA SER A 3 -9.66 -3.51 -7.56
C SER A 3 -8.33 -3.71 -6.83
N ALA A 4 -7.22 -3.72 -7.58
CA ALA A 4 -5.87 -3.74 -7.00
C ALA A 4 -5.66 -2.54 -6.07
N TRP A 5 -6.15 -1.36 -6.47
CA TRP A 5 -6.08 -0.16 -5.64
C TRP A 5 -6.77 -0.37 -4.29
N ASP A 6 -7.98 -0.94 -4.30
CA ASP A 6 -8.73 -1.21 -3.06
C ASP A 6 -7.98 -2.19 -2.16
N CYS A 7 -7.46 -3.28 -2.72
CA CYS A 7 -6.73 -4.28 -1.95
C CYS A 7 -5.49 -3.68 -1.29
N LEU A 8 -4.70 -2.91 -2.03
CA LEU A 8 -3.50 -2.27 -1.51
C LEU A 8 -3.84 -1.16 -0.51
N HIS A 9 -4.93 -0.44 -0.72
CA HIS A 9 -5.41 0.56 0.23
C HIS A 9 -5.76 -0.09 1.57
N PHE A 10 -6.58 -1.14 1.55
CA PHE A 10 -6.97 -1.83 2.79
C PHE A 10 -5.79 -2.53 3.46
N ALA A 11 -4.86 -3.10 2.67
CA ALA A 11 -3.64 -3.68 3.23
C ALA A 11 -2.80 -2.61 3.95
N THR A 12 -2.67 -1.42 3.35
CA THR A 12 -1.96 -0.29 3.97
C THR A 12 -2.62 0.12 5.27
N LEU A 13 -3.95 0.14 5.33
CA LEU A 13 -4.67 0.45 6.58
C LEU A 13 -4.41 -0.59 7.67
N GLU A 14 -4.25 -1.86 7.32
CA GLU A 14 -3.87 -2.89 8.30
C GLU A 14 -2.46 -2.63 8.87
N LEU A 15 -1.55 -2.10 8.05
CA LEU A 15 -0.18 -1.85 8.48
C LEU A 15 -0.04 -0.70 9.47
N VAL A 16 -1.04 0.17 9.60
CA VAL A 16 -0.99 1.31 10.55
C VAL A 16 -1.72 1.02 11.87
N ARG A 17 -2.15 -0.21 12.09
CA ARG A 17 -2.77 -0.59 13.36
C ARG A 17 -1.74 -0.70 14.47
N SER A 18 -2.20 -0.81 15.71
CA SER A 18 -1.34 -0.76 16.90
C SER A 18 -0.69 -2.10 17.28
N THR A 19 -0.95 -3.17 16.52
CA THR A 19 -0.36 -4.50 16.80
C THR A 19 1.08 -4.59 16.28
N PRO A 20 1.88 -5.59 16.71
CA PRO A 20 3.25 -5.75 16.21
C PRO A 20 3.30 -5.90 14.69
N ILE A 21 4.41 -5.47 14.10
CA ILE A 21 4.56 -5.40 12.63
C ILE A 21 4.33 -6.76 11.96
N LYS A 22 4.79 -7.84 12.53
CA LYS A 22 4.61 -9.18 11.96
C LYS A 22 3.14 -9.58 11.90
N GLN A 23 2.40 -9.27 12.95
CA GLN A 23 0.96 -9.52 13.00
C GLN A 23 0.21 -8.64 11.98
N ARG A 24 0.61 -7.38 11.84
CA ARG A 24 0.03 -6.48 10.84
C ARG A 24 0.25 -6.99 9.42
N LEU A 25 1.45 -7.50 9.12
CA LEU A 25 1.76 -8.08 7.81
C LEU A 25 0.89 -9.30 7.50
N VAL A 26 0.74 -10.20 8.46
CA VAL A 26 -0.10 -11.40 8.30
C VAL A 26 -1.54 -10.98 7.99
N CYS A 27 -2.07 -10.02 8.77
CA CYS A 27 -3.44 -9.52 8.56
C CYS A 27 -3.59 -8.83 7.19
N ALA A 28 -2.63 -8.00 6.81
CA ALA A 28 -2.67 -7.30 5.52
C ALA A 28 -2.74 -8.29 4.35
N TYR A 29 -1.88 -9.31 4.38
CA TYR A 29 -1.89 -10.32 3.33
C TYR A 29 -3.15 -11.16 3.36
N ARG A 30 -3.44 -11.76 4.51
CA ARG A 30 -4.54 -12.74 4.64
C ARG A 30 -5.90 -12.14 4.32
N ARG A 31 -6.13 -10.90 4.74
CA ARG A 31 -7.43 -10.25 4.56
C ARG A 31 -7.59 -9.55 3.21
N HIS A 32 -6.51 -9.07 2.61
CA HIS A 32 -6.61 -8.17 1.46
C HIS A 32 -5.79 -8.59 0.25
N LEU A 33 -4.57 -9.10 0.42
CA LEU A 33 -3.71 -9.40 -0.72
C LEU A 33 -3.86 -10.83 -1.23
N ALA A 34 -4.25 -11.77 -0.37
CA ALA A 34 -4.35 -13.17 -0.75
C ALA A 34 -5.34 -13.40 -1.91
N ALA A 35 -6.39 -12.59 -1.98
CA ALA A 35 -7.41 -12.69 -3.02
C ALA A 35 -7.07 -11.91 -4.30
N LEU A 36 -5.96 -11.18 -4.31
CA LEU A 36 -5.56 -10.36 -5.47
C LEU A 36 -4.49 -11.10 -6.28
N PRO A 37 -4.84 -11.68 -7.44
CA PRO A 37 -3.84 -12.33 -8.27
C PRO A 37 -2.96 -11.30 -8.98
N PRO A 38 -1.68 -11.64 -9.28
CA PRO A 38 -0.78 -10.71 -9.95
C PRO A 38 -1.28 -10.21 -11.29
N GLU A 39 -2.08 -11.00 -12.00
CA GLU A 39 -2.64 -10.61 -13.30
C GLU A 39 -3.56 -9.39 -13.22
N GLN A 40 -4.14 -9.12 -12.05
CA GLN A 40 -5.02 -7.98 -11.83
C GLN A 40 -4.26 -6.74 -11.37
N VAL A 41 -2.96 -6.86 -11.15
CA VAL A 41 -2.10 -5.72 -10.78
C VAL A 41 -1.54 -5.11 -12.06
N PRO A 42 -1.55 -3.77 -12.23
CA PRO A 42 -0.98 -3.13 -13.42
C PRO A 42 0.47 -3.53 -13.68
N ASP A 43 0.85 -3.61 -14.94
CA ASP A 43 2.15 -4.14 -15.39
C ASP A 43 3.34 -3.42 -14.73
N ASP A 44 3.25 -2.11 -14.57
CA ASP A 44 4.34 -1.30 -14.04
C ASP A 44 4.62 -1.53 -12.55
N VAL A 45 3.65 -2.05 -11.79
CA VAL A 45 3.81 -2.37 -10.36
C VAL A 45 3.79 -3.87 -10.08
N ARG A 46 3.50 -4.69 -11.08
CA ARG A 46 3.34 -6.15 -10.90
C ARG A 46 4.61 -6.81 -10.38
N GLY A 47 5.78 -6.40 -10.86
CA GLY A 47 7.06 -6.95 -10.40
C GLY A 47 7.27 -6.76 -8.91
N SER A 48 7.00 -5.57 -8.41
CA SER A 48 7.11 -5.27 -6.97
C SER A 48 6.07 -6.05 -6.16
N TYR A 49 4.87 -6.18 -6.69
CA TYR A 49 3.81 -6.97 -6.04
C TYR A 49 4.19 -8.44 -5.93
N ILE A 50 4.73 -9.04 -7.01
CA ILE A 50 5.19 -10.42 -7.00
C ILE A 50 6.34 -10.59 -6.00
N GLN A 51 7.25 -9.63 -5.93
CA GLN A 51 8.36 -9.65 -4.98
C GLN A 51 7.86 -9.73 -3.54
N VAL A 52 6.91 -8.87 -3.16
CA VAL A 52 6.43 -8.85 -1.79
C VAL A 52 5.59 -10.08 -1.46
N THR A 53 4.77 -10.57 -2.39
CA THR A 53 3.97 -11.79 -2.15
C THR A 53 4.83 -13.03 -2.03
N ARG A 54 5.92 -13.13 -2.79
CA ARG A 54 6.89 -14.22 -2.64
C ARG A 54 7.57 -14.19 -1.28
N ALA A 55 7.96 -13.01 -0.82
CA ALA A 55 8.55 -12.86 0.52
C ALA A 55 7.56 -13.28 1.61
N LEU A 56 6.29 -12.93 1.44
CA LEU A 56 5.24 -13.22 2.44
C LEU A 56 4.78 -14.68 2.43
N CYS A 57 5.05 -15.45 1.36
CA CYS A 57 4.52 -16.80 1.22
C CYS A 57 5.58 -17.83 0.83
N GLY A 58 6.86 -17.47 0.82
CA GLY A 58 7.92 -18.31 0.28
C GLY A 58 8.40 -19.45 1.19
N VAL A 59 8.01 -19.44 2.46
CA VAL A 59 8.46 -20.45 3.44
C VAL A 59 7.43 -21.55 3.55
N GLN A 60 7.88 -22.82 3.58
CA GLN A 60 7.02 -23.97 3.81
C GLN A 60 6.38 -23.87 5.20
N PRO A 61 5.05 -23.98 5.29
CA PRO A 61 4.38 -23.88 6.59
C PRO A 61 4.63 -25.16 7.44
N LEU A 62 4.70 -24.95 8.74
CA LEU A 62 4.64 -26.05 9.71
C LEU A 62 3.18 -26.47 9.86
N ARG A 63 3.00 -27.62 10.53
CA ARG A 63 1.66 -28.17 10.77
C ARG A 63 0.81 -27.15 11.55
N GLY A 64 -0.35 -26.82 11.02
CA GLY A 64 -1.29 -25.92 11.66
C GLY A 64 -1.11 -24.43 11.34
N GLU A 65 -0.12 -24.07 10.50
CA GLU A 65 0.04 -22.68 10.06
C GLU A 65 -0.03 -22.59 8.55
N ASP A 66 -0.36 -21.40 8.00
CA ASP A 66 -0.31 -21.16 6.56
C ASP A 66 1.06 -20.60 6.14
N ALA A 67 1.28 -20.49 4.84
CA ALA A 67 2.56 -20.04 4.28
C ALA A 67 2.91 -18.62 4.72
N VAL A 68 1.93 -17.72 4.85
CA VAL A 68 2.19 -16.34 5.26
C VAL A 68 2.64 -16.29 6.73
N ALA A 69 1.98 -17.05 7.60
CA ALA A 69 2.38 -17.11 9.01
C ALA A 69 3.79 -17.68 9.16
N ALA A 70 4.12 -18.74 8.42
CA ALA A 70 5.45 -19.35 8.45
C ALA A 70 6.52 -18.38 7.95
N SER A 71 6.26 -17.70 6.84
CA SER A 71 7.22 -16.77 6.23
C SER A 71 7.49 -15.56 7.13
N VAL A 72 6.44 -14.97 7.68
CA VAL A 72 6.55 -13.80 8.56
C VAL A 72 7.23 -14.20 9.88
N ARG A 73 6.91 -15.38 10.42
CA ARG A 73 7.54 -15.87 11.64
C ARG A 73 9.07 -15.95 11.52
N LYS A 74 9.56 -16.33 10.33
CA LYS A 74 11.01 -16.46 10.07
C LYS A 74 11.70 -15.16 9.71
N MET A 75 10.96 -14.10 9.42
CA MET A 75 11.55 -12.80 9.11
C MET A 75 12.20 -12.17 10.33
N SER A 76 13.28 -11.40 10.10
CA SER A 76 13.73 -10.43 11.07
C SER A 76 12.74 -9.27 11.15
N ASN A 77 12.82 -8.44 12.19
CA ASN A 77 11.99 -7.23 12.27
C ASN A 77 12.28 -6.28 11.10
N GLN A 78 13.56 -6.20 10.68
CA GLN A 78 13.94 -5.38 9.54
C GLN A 78 13.31 -5.90 8.24
N ASP A 79 13.32 -7.20 8.01
CA ASP A 79 12.68 -7.80 6.84
C ASP A 79 11.18 -7.51 6.83
N ALA A 80 10.54 -7.59 8.00
CA ALA A 80 9.12 -7.29 8.14
C ALA A 80 8.84 -5.81 7.82
N ASP A 81 9.68 -4.90 8.31
CA ASP A 81 9.57 -3.47 8.00
C ASP A 81 9.74 -3.22 6.49
N ASP A 82 10.70 -3.89 5.87
CA ASP A 82 10.95 -3.75 4.42
C ASP A 82 9.75 -4.24 3.59
N CYS A 83 9.14 -5.35 3.99
CA CYS A 83 7.91 -5.83 3.34
C CYS A 83 6.76 -4.85 3.49
N ALA A 84 6.58 -4.30 4.69
CA ALA A 84 5.54 -3.30 4.94
C ALA A 84 5.77 -2.05 4.10
N ALA A 85 7.00 -1.57 4.04
CA ALA A 85 7.37 -0.41 3.22
C ALA A 85 7.07 -0.67 1.74
N LEU A 86 7.38 -1.87 1.24
CA LEU A 86 7.12 -2.20 -0.16
C LEU A 86 5.62 -2.22 -0.48
N ILE A 87 4.79 -2.72 0.44
CA ILE A 87 3.33 -2.67 0.27
C ILE A 87 2.86 -1.22 0.14
N VAL A 88 3.34 -0.33 1.00
CA VAL A 88 2.97 1.08 0.97
C VAL A 88 3.47 1.74 -0.32
N GLU A 89 4.67 1.40 -0.78
CA GLU A 89 5.21 1.93 -2.05
C GLU A 89 4.36 1.49 -3.24
N ILE A 90 3.93 0.23 -3.28
CA ILE A 90 3.04 -0.26 -4.34
C ILE A 90 1.73 0.53 -4.33
N PHE A 91 1.15 0.75 -3.15
CA PHE A 91 -0.05 1.55 -3.03
C PHE A 91 0.18 2.98 -3.53
N GLY A 92 1.32 3.58 -3.18
CA GLY A 92 1.70 4.92 -3.67
C GLY A 92 1.79 4.98 -5.19
N MET A 93 2.38 3.96 -5.81
CA MET A 93 2.46 3.87 -7.27
C MET A 93 1.07 3.75 -7.91
N LEU A 94 0.18 2.96 -7.31
CA LEU A 94 -1.20 2.84 -7.78
C LEU A 94 -1.97 4.14 -7.64
N CYS A 95 -1.75 4.88 -6.58
CA CYS A 95 -2.36 6.21 -6.39
C CYS A 95 -1.92 7.19 -7.47
N ARG A 96 -0.62 7.24 -7.79
CA ARG A 96 -0.09 8.10 -8.84
C ARG A 96 -0.64 7.71 -10.21
N ARG A 97 -0.69 6.42 -10.51
CA ARG A 97 -1.27 5.91 -11.74
C ARG A 97 -2.74 6.31 -11.88
N HIS A 98 -3.50 6.17 -10.79
CA HIS A 98 -4.92 6.54 -10.78
C HIS A 98 -5.10 8.04 -11.01
N ALA A 99 -4.27 8.87 -10.40
CA ALA A 99 -4.28 10.32 -10.60
C ALA A 99 -3.94 10.69 -12.04
N GLU A 100 -2.97 10.01 -12.66
CA GLU A 100 -2.59 10.25 -14.05
C GLU A 100 -3.73 9.92 -15.02
N VAL A 101 -4.43 8.80 -14.80
CA VAL A 101 -5.58 8.41 -15.61
C VAL A 101 -6.70 9.46 -15.52
N ALA A 102 -6.90 10.05 -14.34
CA ALA A 102 -7.92 11.08 -14.11
C ALA A 102 -7.50 12.48 -14.60
N ARG A 103 -6.21 12.68 -14.87
CA ARG A 103 -5.61 14.00 -15.15
C ARG A 103 -6.25 14.77 -16.30
N PRO A 104 -6.61 14.16 -17.45
CA PRO A 104 -7.18 14.93 -18.57
C PRO A 104 -8.46 15.68 -18.23
N HIS A 105 -9.22 15.22 -17.26
CA HIS A 105 -10.50 15.80 -16.86
C HIS A 105 -10.40 16.76 -15.69
N THR A 106 -9.29 16.75 -14.94
CA THR A 106 -9.17 17.46 -13.67
C THR A 106 -8.05 18.50 -13.63
N VAL A 107 -7.24 18.63 -14.68
CA VAL A 107 -6.06 19.52 -14.69
C VAL A 107 -6.45 20.96 -14.32
N VAL A 108 -7.52 21.50 -14.94
CA VAL A 108 -7.97 22.87 -14.66
C VAL A 108 -8.48 23.02 -13.24
N GLN A 109 -9.24 22.01 -12.77
CA GLN A 109 -9.77 22.02 -11.40
C GLN A 109 -8.68 21.88 -10.35
N LEU A 110 -7.66 21.04 -10.60
CA LEU A 110 -6.52 20.88 -9.71
C LEU A 110 -5.73 22.16 -9.55
N GLN A 111 -5.52 22.90 -10.65
CA GLN A 111 -4.83 24.18 -10.60
C GLN A 111 -5.59 25.21 -9.75
N ALA A 112 -6.91 25.24 -9.88
CA ALA A 112 -7.76 26.12 -9.07
C ALA A 112 -7.70 25.76 -7.58
N VAL A 113 -7.71 24.46 -7.26
CA VAL A 113 -7.60 23.96 -5.88
C VAL A 113 -6.25 24.30 -5.29
N GLU A 114 -5.17 24.12 -6.05
CA GLU A 114 -3.82 24.44 -5.59
C GLU A 114 -3.69 25.94 -5.26
N ARG A 115 -4.23 26.82 -6.10
CA ARG A 115 -4.22 28.26 -5.82
C ARG A 115 -4.98 28.57 -4.54
N THR A 116 -6.15 27.98 -4.34
CA THR A 116 -6.96 28.19 -3.14
C THR A 116 -6.23 27.73 -1.89
N ALA A 117 -5.61 26.54 -1.93
CA ALA A 117 -4.84 26.00 -0.82
C ALA A 117 -3.63 26.88 -0.50
N SER A 118 -2.92 27.36 -1.51
CA SER A 118 -1.78 28.26 -1.35
C SER A 118 -2.20 29.59 -0.70
N ASP A 119 -3.32 30.14 -1.12
CA ASP A 119 -3.84 31.37 -0.55
C ASP A 119 -4.24 31.19 0.91
N TYR A 120 -4.84 30.08 1.27
CA TYR A 120 -5.18 29.76 2.65
C TYR A 120 -3.95 29.59 3.52
N GLU A 121 -2.92 28.94 3.03
CA GLU A 121 -1.67 28.77 3.77
C GLU A 121 -0.97 30.09 4.02
N LEU A 122 -0.91 30.96 3.02
CA LEU A 122 -0.34 32.29 3.16
C LEU A 122 -1.11 33.13 4.18
N SER A 123 -2.44 33.08 4.11
CA SER A 123 -3.30 33.79 5.07
C SER A 123 -3.10 33.29 6.49
N ALA A 124 -2.97 31.97 6.66
CA ALA A 124 -2.72 31.37 7.98
C ALA A 124 -1.36 31.77 8.54
N LEU A 125 -0.32 31.84 7.70
CA LEU A 125 1.01 32.27 8.11
C LEU A 125 1.02 33.74 8.52
N VAL A 126 0.36 34.61 7.78
CA VAL A 126 0.24 36.03 8.10
C VAL A 126 -0.52 36.22 9.40
N ALA A 127 -1.58 35.47 9.62
CA ALA A 127 -2.38 35.55 10.83
C ALA A 127 -1.63 35.14 12.11
N ARG A 128 -0.62 34.29 11.98
CA ARG A 128 0.21 33.80 13.10
C ARG A 128 1.27 34.85 13.54
N ASN A 129 1.59 35.79 12.70
CA ASN A 129 2.54 36.85 12.99
C ASN A 129 1.84 38.10 13.49
#